data_1d948222504181013933810310e8590c
#
_entry.id   1d948222504181013933810310e8590c
#
_cell.length_a   1.000
_cell.length_b   1.000
_cell.length_c   1.000
_cell.angle_alpha   90.00
_cell.angle_beta   90.00
_cell.angle_gamma   90.00
#
_symmetry.space_group_name_H-M   'P 1'
#
loop_
_entity.id
_entity.type
_entity.pdbx_description
1 polymer ?
#
loop_
_entity_poly.entity_id
_entity_poly.type
_entity_poly.pdbx_seq_one_letter_code
_entity_poly.pdbx_strand_id
1 'polypeptide(L)'
;MDLSGPFKSIMHSLFPNASIIANRFHYVKLFGECLRRSRLDTCSSMKDERMAKSIKRNLHLFDKYRKKLDDEKEWYDYHLKKHFTCQSYIKYVFDHDETDDFYESYKIYQNLLKLIHERHNNYKEELNSWLDYIFETNNRYYIAYARNIRKNWFVPILKSLTYHATYIRNGIKYKTSFNNGFIESMNNKVKIVKRNAYGYKHFYNLRKRILLHLGFAYEFK
;
A
#
# COMPACT_ATOMS: atom_id res chain seq x y z
N MET A 1 8.53 -7.31 -4.89
CA MET A 1 9.61 -6.76 -4.04
C MET A 1 9.25 -5.37 -3.55
N ASP A 2 9.92 -4.90 -2.51
CA ASP A 2 9.75 -3.54 -1.98
C ASP A 2 10.42 -2.52 -2.91
N LEU A 3 10.05 -1.24 -2.78
CA LEU A 3 10.60 -0.16 -3.62
C LEU A 3 12.02 0.24 -3.19
N SER A 4 12.92 -0.73 -3.09
CA SER A 4 14.33 -0.55 -2.70
C SER A 4 15.25 -0.59 -3.93
N GLY A 5 15.87 0.53 -4.27
CA GLY A 5 16.79 0.64 -5.41
C GLY A 5 18.00 -0.30 -5.29
N PRO A 6 18.74 -0.32 -4.16
CA PRO A 6 19.87 -1.23 -3.96
C PRO A 6 19.46 -2.71 -4.10
N PHE A 7 18.33 -3.10 -3.53
CA PHE A 7 17.85 -4.47 -3.64
C PHE A 7 17.47 -4.83 -5.09
N LYS A 8 16.87 -3.89 -5.82
CA LYS A 8 16.56 -4.04 -7.24
C LYS A 8 17.84 -4.31 -8.07
N SER A 9 18.92 -3.56 -7.83
CA SER A 9 20.20 -3.73 -8.52
C SER A 9 20.81 -5.10 -8.24
N ILE A 10 20.82 -5.54 -6.99
CA ILE A 10 21.30 -6.88 -6.60
C ILE A 10 20.48 -7.97 -7.30
N MET A 11 19.17 -7.86 -7.33
CA MET A 11 18.30 -8.83 -7.99
C MET A 11 18.56 -8.90 -9.50
N HIS A 12 18.80 -7.79 -10.17
CA HIS A 12 19.18 -7.79 -11.59
C HIS A 12 20.52 -8.46 -11.85
N SER A 13 21.51 -8.27 -10.97
CA SER A 13 22.83 -8.91 -11.15
C SER A 13 22.80 -10.42 -10.87
N LEU A 14 22.07 -10.86 -9.86
CA LEU A 14 22.01 -12.28 -9.48
C LEU A 14 21.02 -13.10 -10.33
N PHE A 15 19.94 -12.46 -10.80
CA PHE A 15 18.85 -13.10 -11.54
C PHE A 15 18.45 -12.28 -12.77
N PRO A 16 19.32 -12.22 -13.82
CA PRO A 16 19.12 -11.33 -14.97
C PRO A 16 17.83 -11.62 -15.75
N ASN A 17 17.36 -12.86 -15.71
CA ASN A 17 16.11 -13.28 -16.39
C ASN A 17 14.86 -13.16 -15.52
N ALA A 18 15.00 -12.72 -14.27
CA ALA A 18 13.86 -12.59 -13.36
C ALA A 18 13.03 -11.32 -13.64
N SER A 19 11.72 -11.47 -13.65
CA SER A 19 10.81 -10.35 -13.76
C SER A 19 10.57 -9.68 -12.42
N ILE A 20 10.95 -8.41 -12.28
CA ILE A 20 10.72 -7.64 -11.05
C ILE A 20 9.29 -7.12 -11.04
N ILE A 21 8.56 -7.43 -9.97
CA ILE A 21 7.20 -6.97 -9.69
C ILE A 21 7.20 -6.20 -8.37
N ALA A 22 6.65 -4.97 -8.37
CA ALA A 22 6.52 -4.18 -7.16
C ALA A 22 5.42 -4.75 -6.24
N ASN A 23 5.68 -4.77 -4.93
CA ASN A 23 4.64 -5.16 -3.97
C ASN A 23 3.66 -4.00 -3.77
N ARG A 24 2.38 -4.25 -4.02
CA ARG A 24 1.30 -3.25 -3.90
C ARG A 24 1.25 -2.60 -2.52
N PHE A 25 1.42 -3.39 -1.47
CA PHE A 25 1.41 -2.87 -0.10
C PHE A 25 2.40 -1.73 0.11
N HIS A 26 3.62 -1.85 -0.42
CA HIS A 26 4.68 -0.87 -0.19
C HIS A 26 4.43 0.47 -0.87
N TYR A 27 3.97 0.48 -2.14
CA TYR A 27 3.69 1.76 -2.78
C TYR A 27 2.36 2.38 -2.30
N VAL A 28 1.34 1.57 -1.95
CA VAL A 28 0.12 2.09 -1.32
C VAL A 28 0.45 2.72 0.03
N LYS A 29 1.25 2.04 0.86
CA LYS A 29 1.72 2.60 2.13
C LYS A 29 2.51 3.89 1.95
N LEU A 30 3.42 3.93 0.96
CA LEU A 30 4.22 5.13 0.66
C LEU A 30 3.34 6.34 0.33
N PHE A 31 2.36 6.15 -0.55
CA PHE A 31 1.43 7.23 -0.94
C PHE A 31 0.41 7.55 0.16
N GLY A 32 0.02 6.59 0.97
CA GLY A 32 -0.76 6.82 2.19
C GLY A 32 -0.01 7.70 3.21
N GLU A 33 1.32 7.52 3.34
CA GLU A 33 2.15 8.42 4.17
C GLU A 33 2.21 9.86 3.61
N CYS A 34 2.19 10.04 2.29
CA CYS A 34 2.08 11.36 1.67
C CYS A 34 0.75 12.03 2.05
N LEU A 35 -0.37 11.30 1.93
CA LEU A 35 -1.70 11.76 2.36
C LEU A 35 -1.70 12.13 3.85
N ARG A 36 -1.12 11.28 4.69
CA ARG A 36 -1.04 11.51 6.14
C ARG A 36 -0.28 12.80 6.46
N ARG A 37 0.85 13.05 5.78
CA ARG A 37 1.64 14.29 5.97
C ARG A 37 0.83 15.52 5.57
N SER A 38 0.22 15.50 4.37
CA SER A 38 -0.65 16.60 3.91
C SER A 38 -1.75 16.90 4.92
N ARG A 39 -2.45 15.86 5.41
CA ARG A 39 -3.49 16.00 6.43
C ARG A 39 -2.96 16.61 7.74
N LEU A 40 -1.80 16.17 8.22
CA LEU A 40 -1.21 16.69 9.47
C LEU A 40 -0.81 18.15 9.33
N ASP A 41 -0.22 18.52 8.19
CA ASP A 41 0.17 19.92 7.93
C ASP A 41 -1.07 20.81 7.85
N THR A 42 -2.11 20.39 7.12
CA THR A 42 -3.41 21.09 7.09
C THR A 42 -4.00 21.25 8.48
N CYS A 43 -4.07 20.16 9.28
CA CYS A 43 -4.59 20.23 10.64
C CYS A 43 -3.75 21.10 11.59
N SER A 44 -2.46 21.31 11.31
CA SER A 44 -1.59 22.15 12.15
C SER A 44 -1.69 23.63 11.80
N SER A 45 -2.03 23.96 10.56
CA SER A 45 -2.20 25.34 10.08
C SER A 45 -3.66 25.85 10.18
N MET A 46 -4.63 24.93 10.38
CA MET A 46 -6.05 25.23 10.40
C MET A 46 -6.45 26.09 11.61
N LYS A 47 -7.21 27.16 11.38
CA LYS A 47 -7.74 28.04 12.43
C LYS A 47 -8.89 27.40 13.20
N ASP A 48 -9.72 26.62 12.52
CA ASP A 48 -10.78 25.85 13.17
C ASP A 48 -10.21 24.61 13.89
N GLU A 49 -9.90 24.80 15.17
CA GLU A 49 -9.39 23.70 16.02
C GLU A 49 -10.36 22.52 16.14
N ARG A 50 -11.68 22.73 16.06
CA ARG A 50 -12.68 21.66 16.19
C ARG A 50 -12.64 20.78 14.95
N MET A 51 -12.57 21.39 13.76
CA MET A 51 -12.38 20.70 12.50
C MET A 51 -11.05 19.93 12.49
N ALA A 52 -9.95 20.56 12.89
CA ALA A 52 -8.64 19.91 12.96
C ALA A 52 -8.63 18.68 13.89
N LYS A 53 -9.29 18.76 15.05
CA LYS A 53 -9.43 17.62 15.99
C LYS A 53 -10.30 16.50 15.39
N SER A 54 -11.39 16.85 14.71
CA SER A 54 -12.26 15.89 14.03
C SER A 54 -11.52 15.16 12.91
N ILE A 55 -10.79 15.86 12.03
CA ILE A 55 -10.00 15.27 10.94
C ILE A 55 -8.91 14.33 11.50
N LYS A 56 -8.24 14.71 12.59
CA LYS A 56 -7.23 13.86 13.24
C LYS A 56 -7.82 12.55 13.77
N ARG A 57 -9.02 12.60 14.35
CA ARG A 57 -9.70 11.43 14.90
C ARG A 57 -10.20 10.46 13.81
N ASN A 58 -10.69 11.00 12.71
CA ASN A 58 -11.35 10.24 11.64
C ASN A 58 -10.43 9.89 10.47
N LEU A 59 -9.13 9.75 10.72
CA LEU A 59 -8.11 9.38 9.73
C LEU A 59 -8.51 8.20 8.84
N HIS A 60 -9.09 7.17 9.43
CA HIS A 60 -9.45 5.93 8.75
C HIS A 60 -10.46 6.10 7.59
N LEU A 61 -11.17 7.22 7.53
CA LEU A 61 -12.10 7.53 6.43
C LEU A 61 -11.36 7.97 5.17
N PHE A 62 -10.22 8.64 5.32
CA PHE A 62 -9.44 9.15 4.20
C PHE A 62 -8.49 8.11 3.59
N ASP A 63 -8.04 7.14 4.41
CA ASP A 63 -7.11 6.09 3.98
C ASP A 63 -7.78 4.96 3.19
N LYS A 64 -9.09 4.81 3.30
CA LYS A 64 -9.86 3.78 2.60
C LYS A 64 -10.27 4.23 1.20
N TYR A 65 -10.41 3.27 0.30
CA TYR A 65 -11.02 3.54 -1.00
C TYR A 65 -12.47 3.98 -0.83
N ARG A 66 -12.81 5.16 -1.37
CA ARG A 66 -14.10 5.83 -1.13
C ARG A 66 -15.30 4.94 -1.42
N LYS A 67 -15.27 4.15 -2.51
CA LYS A 67 -16.37 3.22 -2.87
C LYS A 67 -16.54 2.05 -1.89
N LYS A 68 -15.59 1.82 -0.98
CA LYS A 68 -15.65 0.77 0.05
C LYS A 68 -16.02 1.30 1.43
N LEU A 69 -16.34 2.57 1.55
CA LEU A 69 -16.84 3.13 2.79
C LEU A 69 -18.31 2.74 2.97
N ASP A 70 -18.62 2.30 4.19
CA ASP A 70 -20.01 2.07 4.61
C ASP A 70 -20.68 3.42 4.83
N ASP A 71 -21.67 3.74 4.01
CA ASP A 71 -22.41 5.01 4.06
C ASP A 71 -23.83 4.84 4.59
N GLU A 72 -24.21 3.63 5.03
CA GLU A 72 -25.53 3.34 5.58
C GLU A 72 -25.65 3.77 7.04
N LYS A 73 -24.53 3.80 7.77
CA LYS A 73 -24.50 4.12 9.19
C LYS A 73 -24.10 5.57 9.44
N GLU A 74 -24.96 6.27 10.15
CA GLU A 74 -24.63 7.58 10.74
C GLU A 74 -23.90 7.42 12.07
N TRP A 75 -22.98 8.34 12.34
CA TRP A 75 -22.27 8.46 13.60
C TRP A 75 -22.17 9.93 14.02
N TYR A 76 -22.06 10.16 15.33
CA TYR A 76 -21.97 11.51 15.89
C TYR A 76 -20.51 11.93 16.06
N ASP A 77 -20.12 13.07 15.45
CA ASP A 77 -18.83 13.69 15.69
C ASP A 77 -18.92 14.69 16.85
N TYR A 78 -18.23 14.35 17.95
CA TYR A 78 -18.24 15.16 19.18
C TYR A 78 -17.54 16.51 19.04
N HIS A 79 -16.58 16.65 18.13
CA HIS A 79 -15.88 17.90 17.89
C HIS A 79 -16.73 18.87 17.08
N LEU A 80 -17.38 18.37 16.04
CA LEU A 80 -18.23 19.15 15.15
C LEU A 80 -19.68 19.25 15.65
N LYS A 81 -20.07 18.42 16.65
CA LYS A 81 -21.44 18.33 17.21
C LYS A 81 -22.50 18.08 16.13
N LYS A 82 -22.20 17.18 15.19
CA LYS A 82 -23.08 16.82 14.07
C LYS A 82 -23.08 15.33 13.82
N HIS A 83 -24.17 14.84 13.20
CA HIS A 83 -24.24 13.48 12.65
C HIS A 83 -23.74 13.46 11.21
N PHE A 84 -23.02 12.41 10.86
CA PHE A 84 -22.48 12.21 9.52
C PHE A 84 -22.56 10.75 9.10
N THR A 85 -22.77 10.50 7.80
CA THR A 85 -22.30 9.28 7.14
C THR A 85 -20.85 9.45 6.70
N CYS A 86 -20.19 8.36 6.27
CA CYS A 86 -18.80 8.46 5.83
C CYS A 86 -18.61 9.44 4.65
N GLN A 87 -19.51 9.41 3.67
CA GLN A 87 -19.43 10.27 2.49
C GLN A 87 -19.78 11.74 2.84
N SER A 88 -20.82 11.95 3.67
CA SER A 88 -21.21 13.29 4.09
C SER A 88 -20.13 13.99 4.91
N TYR A 89 -19.41 13.22 5.76
CA TYR A 89 -18.27 13.74 6.52
C TYR A 89 -17.12 14.17 5.61
N ILE A 90 -16.71 13.28 4.67
CA ILE A 90 -15.63 13.59 3.72
C ILE A 90 -15.98 14.85 2.91
N LYS A 91 -17.23 14.95 2.43
CA LYS A 91 -17.69 16.14 1.72
C LYS A 91 -17.61 17.37 2.60
N TYR A 92 -18.15 17.30 3.83
CA TYR A 92 -18.14 18.42 4.78
C TYR A 92 -16.72 18.92 5.09
N VAL A 93 -15.75 18.01 5.23
CA VAL A 93 -14.35 18.38 5.45
C VAL A 93 -13.77 19.11 4.24
N PHE A 94 -14.04 18.63 3.02
CA PHE A 94 -13.45 19.20 1.81
C PHE A 94 -14.24 20.39 1.22
N ASP A 95 -15.43 20.68 1.74
CA ASP A 95 -16.14 21.95 1.48
C ASP A 95 -15.57 23.12 2.31
N HIS A 96 -14.55 22.88 3.15
CA HIS A 96 -13.92 23.89 3.99
C HIS A 96 -12.67 24.46 3.31
N ASP A 97 -12.58 25.78 3.14
CA ASP A 97 -11.54 26.50 2.37
C ASP A 97 -10.09 26.18 2.81
N GLU A 98 -9.87 25.85 4.08
CA GLU A 98 -8.54 25.53 4.62
C GLU A 98 -8.06 24.11 4.28
N THR A 99 -8.80 23.32 3.50
CA THR A 99 -8.47 21.91 3.20
C THR A 99 -8.03 21.63 1.77
N ASP A 100 -7.81 22.64 0.94
CA ASP A 100 -7.52 22.49 -0.48
C ASP A 100 -6.28 21.60 -0.77
N ASP A 101 -5.16 21.83 -0.11
CA ASP A 101 -3.94 21.02 -0.24
C ASP A 101 -4.18 19.56 0.18
N PHE A 102 -4.98 19.36 1.21
CA PHE A 102 -5.35 18.03 1.68
C PHE A 102 -6.31 17.35 0.71
N TYR A 103 -7.26 18.09 0.14
CA TYR A 103 -8.17 17.59 -0.87
C TYR A 103 -7.45 17.13 -2.13
N GLU A 104 -6.48 17.92 -2.64
CA GLU A 104 -5.64 17.51 -3.77
C GLU A 104 -4.86 16.23 -3.47
N SER A 105 -4.25 16.16 -2.28
CA SER A 105 -3.55 14.97 -1.82
C SER A 105 -4.48 13.75 -1.71
N TYR A 106 -5.71 13.94 -1.25
CA TYR A 106 -6.73 12.93 -1.18
C TYR A 106 -7.14 12.43 -2.57
N LYS A 107 -7.36 13.32 -3.55
CA LYS A 107 -7.68 12.94 -4.95
C LYS A 107 -6.58 12.08 -5.56
N ILE A 108 -5.31 12.46 -5.39
CA ILE A 108 -4.16 11.68 -5.88
C ILE A 108 -4.20 10.26 -5.29
N TYR A 109 -4.40 10.14 -3.99
CA TYR A 109 -4.44 8.85 -3.31
C TYR A 109 -5.66 8.00 -3.72
N GLN A 110 -6.85 8.60 -3.83
CA GLN A 110 -8.04 7.91 -4.29
C GLN A 110 -7.93 7.41 -5.74
N ASN A 111 -7.27 8.16 -6.62
CA ASN A 111 -6.98 7.74 -7.99
C ASN A 111 -6.03 6.53 -8.02
N LEU A 112 -5.03 6.47 -7.14
CA LEU A 112 -4.21 5.27 -6.96
C LEU A 112 -5.04 4.07 -6.48
N LEU A 113 -5.91 4.26 -5.50
CA LEU A 113 -6.77 3.19 -5.00
C LEU A 113 -7.76 2.72 -6.06
N LYS A 114 -8.31 3.64 -6.87
CA LYS A 114 -9.14 3.31 -8.03
C LYS A 114 -8.38 2.42 -9.02
N LEU A 115 -7.16 2.81 -9.39
CA LEU A 115 -6.30 2.04 -10.29
C LEU A 115 -6.04 0.60 -9.79
N ILE A 116 -5.99 0.39 -8.48
CA ILE A 116 -5.75 -0.92 -7.86
C ILE A 116 -7.03 -1.75 -7.74
N HIS A 117 -8.16 -1.13 -7.43
CA HIS A 117 -9.39 -1.81 -7.05
C HIS A 117 -10.39 -1.99 -8.19
N GLU A 118 -10.29 -1.18 -9.23
CA GLU A 118 -11.15 -1.28 -10.41
C GLU A 118 -10.43 -2.04 -11.55
N ARG A 119 -11.21 -2.50 -12.51
CA ARG A 119 -10.66 -3.10 -13.74
C ARG A 119 -10.48 -2.00 -14.78
N HIS A 120 -9.34 -2.00 -15.42
CA HIS A 120 -8.99 -1.04 -16.47
C HIS A 120 -8.66 -1.78 -17.77
N ASN A 121 -9.04 -1.19 -18.90
CA ASN A 121 -8.72 -1.75 -20.21
C ASN A 121 -7.23 -1.56 -20.55
N ASN A 122 -6.65 -0.44 -20.13
CA ASN A 122 -5.24 -0.12 -20.36
C ASN A 122 -4.57 0.43 -19.09
N TYR A 123 -4.04 -0.45 -18.26
CA TYR A 123 -3.32 -0.08 -17.03
C TYR A 123 -2.09 0.80 -17.26
N LYS A 124 -1.47 0.72 -18.46
CA LYS A 124 -0.30 1.56 -18.77
C LYS A 124 -0.69 3.02 -18.95
N GLU A 125 -1.76 3.29 -19.68
CA GLU A 125 -2.30 4.64 -19.87
C GLU A 125 -2.83 5.22 -18.56
N GLU A 126 -3.59 4.43 -17.80
CA GLU A 126 -4.12 4.85 -16.50
C GLU A 126 -3.01 5.19 -15.50
N LEU A 127 -1.94 4.39 -15.44
CA LEU A 127 -0.79 4.66 -14.59
C LEU A 127 -0.03 5.93 -15.03
N ASN A 128 0.11 6.15 -16.33
CA ASN A 128 0.70 7.39 -16.86
C ASN A 128 -0.16 8.61 -16.51
N SER A 129 -1.46 8.55 -16.78
CA SER A 129 -2.40 9.64 -16.48
C SER A 129 -2.40 9.99 -14.99
N TRP A 130 -2.31 8.99 -14.12
CA TRP A 130 -2.19 9.23 -12.68
C TRP A 130 -0.88 9.94 -12.31
N LEU A 131 0.25 9.55 -12.92
CA LEU A 131 1.53 10.23 -12.71
C LEU A 131 1.52 11.65 -13.29
N ASP A 132 0.94 11.84 -14.48
CA ASP A 132 0.81 13.15 -15.13
C ASP A 132 -0.01 14.10 -14.25
N TYR A 133 -1.13 13.62 -13.69
CA TYR A 133 -1.92 14.39 -12.73
C TYR A 133 -1.12 14.86 -11.51
N ILE A 134 -0.21 14.03 -10.97
CA ILE A 134 0.68 14.44 -9.87
C ILE A 134 1.66 15.54 -10.33
N PHE A 135 2.15 15.46 -11.58
CA PHE A 135 3.07 16.48 -12.11
C PHE A 135 2.35 17.80 -12.41
N GLU A 136 1.13 17.76 -12.94
CA GLU A 136 0.29 18.92 -13.21
C GLU A 136 -0.08 19.67 -11.92
N THR A 137 -0.52 18.94 -10.91
CA THR A 137 -0.85 19.52 -9.60
C THR A 137 0.39 19.98 -8.82
N ASN A 138 1.59 19.52 -9.22
CA ASN A 138 2.86 19.77 -8.54
C ASN A 138 2.80 19.60 -7.02
N ASN A 139 2.02 18.61 -6.56
CA ASN A 139 1.77 18.40 -5.14
C ASN A 139 3.07 18.06 -4.41
N ARG A 140 3.46 18.90 -3.45
CA ARG A 140 4.73 18.83 -2.71
C ARG A 140 4.98 17.51 -1.99
N TYR A 141 3.94 16.81 -1.59
CA TYR A 141 4.04 15.54 -0.86
C TYR A 141 4.30 14.34 -1.79
N TYR A 142 3.84 14.42 -3.05
CA TYR A 142 3.84 13.30 -3.99
C TYR A 142 4.89 13.41 -5.10
N ILE A 143 5.26 14.63 -5.51
CA ILE A 143 6.08 14.90 -6.70
C ILE A 143 7.42 14.15 -6.73
N ALA A 144 8.14 14.10 -5.60
CA ALA A 144 9.43 13.43 -5.51
C ALA A 144 9.30 11.91 -5.72
N TYR A 145 8.25 11.30 -5.15
CA TYR A 145 7.96 9.88 -5.30
C TYR A 145 7.47 9.55 -6.72
N ALA A 146 6.64 10.42 -7.32
CA ALA A 146 6.19 10.26 -8.70
C ALA A 146 7.36 10.28 -9.70
N ARG A 147 8.34 11.19 -9.51
CA ARG A 147 9.59 11.21 -10.31
C ARG A 147 10.36 9.89 -10.20
N ASN A 148 10.53 9.38 -8.98
CA ASN A 148 11.22 8.10 -8.77
C ASN A 148 10.45 6.93 -9.39
N ILE A 149 9.12 6.90 -9.26
CA ILE A 149 8.30 5.86 -9.89
C ILE A 149 8.45 5.91 -11.40
N ARG A 150 8.30 7.07 -12.03
CA ARG A 150 8.42 7.23 -13.49
C ARG A 150 9.77 6.76 -14.00
N LYS A 151 10.85 7.10 -13.30
CA LYS A 151 12.23 6.73 -13.69
C LYS A 151 12.56 5.26 -13.43
N ASN A 152 12.21 4.74 -12.27
CA ASN A 152 12.77 3.49 -11.78
C ASN A 152 11.75 2.36 -11.56
N TRP A 153 10.48 2.70 -11.29
CA TRP A 153 9.51 1.72 -10.79
C TRP A 153 8.26 1.58 -11.64
N PHE A 154 8.15 2.32 -12.74
CA PHE A 154 6.97 2.28 -13.62
C PHE A 154 6.65 0.85 -14.09
N VAL A 155 7.61 0.17 -14.70
CA VAL A 155 7.41 -1.20 -15.20
C VAL A 155 7.13 -2.20 -14.07
N PRO A 156 7.87 -2.23 -12.94
CA PRO A 156 7.53 -3.08 -11.80
C PRO A 156 6.13 -2.86 -11.22
N ILE A 157 5.66 -1.61 -11.15
CA ILE A 157 4.30 -1.28 -10.69
C ILE A 157 3.27 -1.73 -11.72
N LEU A 158 3.47 -1.42 -13.00
CA LEU A 158 2.59 -1.87 -14.09
C LEU A 158 2.43 -3.39 -14.07
N LYS A 159 3.52 -4.14 -13.92
CA LYS A 159 3.47 -5.60 -13.78
C LYS A 159 2.66 -6.05 -12.57
N SER A 160 2.73 -5.33 -11.44
CA SER A 160 1.94 -5.66 -10.26
C SER A 160 0.44 -5.47 -10.48
N LEU A 161 0.04 -4.56 -11.37
CA LEU A 161 -1.36 -4.30 -11.72
C LEU A 161 -1.90 -5.31 -12.74
N THR A 162 -1.05 -5.77 -13.67
CA THR A 162 -1.46 -6.60 -14.82
C THR A 162 -1.23 -8.09 -14.60
N TYR A 163 -0.16 -8.48 -13.89
CA TYR A 163 0.20 -9.88 -13.70
C TYR A 163 -0.58 -10.51 -12.56
N HIS A 164 -1.02 -11.75 -12.80
CA HIS A 164 -1.72 -12.57 -11.81
C HIS A 164 -1.04 -13.93 -11.71
N ALA A 165 -0.84 -14.39 -10.49
CA ALA A 165 -0.51 -15.79 -10.22
C ALA A 165 -1.79 -16.64 -10.27
N THR A 166 -1.66 -17.85 -10.76
CA THR A 166 -2.73 -18.85 -10.67
C THR A 166 -2.30 -19.97 -9.75
N TYR A 167 -3.21 -20.42 -8.87
CA TYR A 167 -3.01 -21.59 -8.03
C TYR A 167 -4.27 -22.46 -8.05
N ILE A 168 -4.08 -23.74 -7.80
CA ILE A 168 -5.18 -24.71 -7.72
C ILE A 168 -5.39 -25.09 -6.26
N ARG A 169 -6.63 -25.01 -5.80
CA ARG A 169 -7.05 -25.49 -4.47
C ARG A 169 -8.33 -26.30 -4.63
N ASN A 170 -8.32 -27.54 -4.14
CA ASN A 170 -9.45 -28.49 -4.26
C ASN A 170 -9.93 -28.64 -5.72
N GLY A 171 -9.01 -28.71 -6.69
CA GLY A 171 -9.34 -28.83 -8.11
C GLY A 171 -9.81 -27.54 -8.79
N ILE A 172 -10.02 -26.45 -8.03
CA ILE A 172 -10.49 -25.16 -8.55
C ILE A 172 -9.30 -24.23 -8.79
N LYS A 173 -9.28 -23.58 -9.96
CA LYS A 173 -8.25 -22.63 -10.35
C LYS A 173 -8.58 -21.22 -9.87
N TYR A 174 -7.73 -20.63 -9.06
CA TYR A 174 -7.84 -19.28 -8.55
C TYR A 174 -6.80 -18.35 -9.17
N LYS A 175 -7.18 -17.08 -9.40
CA LYS A 175 -6.25 -16.01 -9.77
C LYS A 175 -6.00 -15.12 -8.56
N THR A 176 -4.76 -14.77 -8.30
CA THR A 176 -4.37 -13.83 -7.25
C THR A 176 -3.33 -12.85 -7.76
N SER A 177 -3.27 -11.66 -7.17
CA SER A 177 -2.18 -10.72 -7.44
C SER A 177 -0.87 -11.23 -6.86
N PHE A 178 0.25 -10.92 -7.51
CA PHE A 178 1.56 -11.19 -6.94
C PHE A 178 1.78 -10.32 -5.69
N ASN A 179 2.09 -10.97 -4.57
CA ASN A 179 2.42 -10.30 -3.30
C ASN A 179 3.49 -11.09 -2.55
N ASN A 180 4.07 -10.48 -1.53
CA ASN A 180 5.08 -11.11 -0.68
C ASN A 180 4.48 -12.00 0.43
N GLY A 181 3.16 -12.17 0.50
CA GLY A 181 2.47 -12.86 1.60
C GLY A 181 3.00 -14.26 1.87
N PHE A 182 3.34 -15.02 0.82
CA PHE A 182 3.95 -16.33 0.96
C PHE A 182 5.32 -16.26 1.64
N ILE A 183 6.20 -15.37 1.16
CA ILE A 183 7.55 -15.18 1.72
C ILE A 183 7.48 -14.62 3.15
N GLU A 184 6.56 -13.70 3.41
CA GLU A 184 6.32 -13.16 4.76
C GLU A 184 5.84 -14.25 5.72
N SER A 185 4.92 -15.11 5.27
CA SER A 185 4.46 -16.28 6.04
C SER A 185 5.62 -17.24 6.35
N MET A 186 6.46 -17.53 5.35
CA MET A 186 7.65 -18.38 5.53
C MET A 186 8.64 -17.74 6.50
N ASN A 187 8.92 -16.44 6.37
CA ASN A 187 9.79 -15.72 7.30
C ASN A 187 9.26 -15.72 8.74
N ASN A 188 7.94 -15.63 8.92
CA ASN A 188 7.33 -15.73 10.24
C ASN A 188 7.48 -17.12 10.84
N LYS A 189 7.31 -18.20 10.04
CA LYS A 189 7.59 -19.58 10.49
C LYS A 189 9.05 -19.75 10.91
N VAL A 190 10.00 -19.22 10.14
CA VAL A 190 11.43 -19.22 10.48
C VAL A 190 11.70 -18.49 11.81
N LYS A 191 11.06 -17.32 12.02
CA LYS A 191 11.16 -16.57 13.28
C LYS A 191 10.61 -17.35 14.48
N ILE A 192 9.51 -18.09 14.30
CA ILE A 192 8.92 -18.95 15.33
C ILE A 192 9.89 -20.08 15.69
N VAL A 193 10.42 -20.80 14.67
CA VAL A 193 11.42 -21.86 14.89
C VAL A 193 12.63 -21.33 15.64
N LYS A 194 13.13 -20.14 15.27
CA LYS A 194 14.27 -19.50 15.93
C LYS A 194 13.97 -19.14 17.39
N ARG A 195 12.78 -18.61 17.70
CA ARG A 195 12.36 -18.27 19.07
C ARG A 195 12.20 -19.50 19.95
N ASN A 196 11.53 -20.53 19.46
CA ASN A 196 11.24 -21.76 20.23
C ASN A 196 12.50 -22.60 20.51
N ALA A 197 13.61 -22.24 19.90
CA ALA A 197 14.85 -22.98 20.01
C ALA A 197 15.79 -22.48 21.12
N TYR A 198 15.43 -21.37 21.79
CA TYR A 198 16.25 -20.75 22.83
C TYR A 198 17.74 -20.54 22.44
N GLY A 199 18.01 -20.41 21.16
CA GLY A 199 19.34 -20.27 20.56
C GLY A 199 19.89 -21.57 19.96
N TYR A 200 20.34 -21.48 18.71
CA TYR A 200 21.09 -22.55 18.05
C TYR A 200 22.57 -22.20 18.04
N LYS A 201 23.42 -23.06 18.62
CA LYS A 201 24.88 -22.90 18.54
C LYS A 201 25.42 -23.12 17.13
N HIS A 202 24.73 -23.94 16.33
CA HIS A 202 25.15 -24.31 14.98
C HIS A 202 24.07 -23.99 13.95
N PHE A 203 24.43 -23.20 12.93
CA PHE A 203 23.54 -22.84 11.81
C PHE A 203 22.96 -24.06 11.09
N TYR A 204 23.75 -25.14 10.95
CA TYR A 204 23.31 -26.35 10.26
C TYR A 204 22.09 -26.99 10.95
N ASN A 205 22.07 -27.05 12.26
CA ASN A 205 20.94 -27.59 13.02
C ASN A 205 19.69 -26.69 12.91
N LEU A 206 19.88 -25.38 12.92
CA LEU A 206 18.79 -24.42 12.65
C LEU A 206 18.21 -24.63 11.25
N ARG A 207 19.05 -24.74 10.24
CA ARG A 207 18.66 -24.98 8.84
C ARG A 207 17.82 -26.27 8.72
N LYS A 208 18.30 -27.39 9.28
CA LYS A 208 17.57 -28.67 9.27
C LYS A 208 16.17 -28.51 9.87
N ARG A 209 16.06 -27.90 11.02
CA ARG A 209 14.77 -27.71 11.72
C ARG A 209 13.82 -26.79 10.97
N ILE A 210 14.33 -25.74 10.34
CA ILE A 210 13.54 -24.87 9.47
C ILE A 210 12.97 -25.68 8.30
N LEU A 211 13.80 -26.45 7.60
CA LEU A 211 13.39 -27.25 6.45
C LEU A 211 12.32 -28.29 6.83
N LEU A 212 12.50 -28.99 7.94
CA LEU A 212 11.51 -29.95 8.48
C LEU A 212 10.19 -29.25 8.83
N HIS A 213 10.29 -28.09 9.51
CA HIS A 213 9.07 -27.33 9.90
C HIS A 213 8.28 -26.77 8.71
N LEU A 214 8.98 -26.47 7.60
CA LEU A 214 8.38 -26.00 6.36
C LEU A 214 7.82 -27.13 5.49
N GLY A 215 7.97 -28.40 5.90
CA GLY A 215 7.48 -29.56 5.18
C GLY A 215 8.35 -29.97 3.98
N PHE A 216 9.60 -29.47 3.90
CA PHE A 216 10.56 -29.96 2.93
C PHE A 216 11.14 -31.26 3.48
N ALA A 217 10.70 -32.38 2.94
CA ALA A 217 11.33 -33.69 3.17
C ALA A 217 12.68 -33.70 2.42
N TYR A 218 13.76 -33.55 3.16
CA TYR A 218 15.12 -33.77 2.65
C TYR A 218 15.57 -35.15 3.12
N GLU A 219 15.94 -36.01 2.20
CA GLU A 219 16.82 -37.10 2.53
C GLU A 219 18.18 -36.51 2.91
N PHE A 220 18.44 -36.46 4.21
CA PHE A 220 19.76 -36.08 4.71
C PHE A 220 20.70 -37.26 4.52
N LYS A 221 21.45 -37.26 3.41
CA LYS A 221 22.67 -38.11 3.27
C LYS A 221 23.78 -37.56 4.13
#